data_8d5131c5c720c88e381df257b2400829
#
_entry.id   8d5131c5c720c88e381df257b2400829
#
_cell.length_a   1.000
_cell.length_b   1.000
_cell.length_c   1.000
_cell.angle_alpha   90.00
_cell.angle_beta   90.00
_cell.angle_gamma   90.00
#
_symmetry.space_group_name_H-M   'P 1'
#
loop_
_entity.id
_entity.type
_entity.pdbx_description
1 polymer ?
#
loop_
_entity_poly.entity_id
_entity_poly.type
_entity_poly.pdbx_seq_one_letter_code
_entity_poly.pdbx_strand_id
1 'polypeptide(L)'
;MIQRMNNFSKNDIISIRDLSKDDLEQIYSKTNEIMEMDADQRREIARGKTLGYLFFEPSTRTRLSFQSAMALLGGTSFGIADATSSSVQKGESLADTVRIMSGY
;
A
#
# COMPACT_ATOMS: atom_id res chain seq x y z
N MET A 1 10.56 14.87 10.76
CA MET A 1 9.50 14.53 9.77
C MET A 1 10.14 14.00 8.51
N ILE A 2 9.57 12.96 7.96
CA ILE A 2 10.06 12.38 6.70
C ILE A 2 9.77 13.32 5.53
N GLN A 3 10.75 13.56 4.68
CA GLN A 3 10.57 14.38 3.50
C GLN A 3 9.95 13.58 2.37
N ARG A 4 9.18 14.27 1.52
CA ARG A 4 8.69 13.67 0.29
C ARG A 4 9.87 13.22 -0.59
N MET A 5 9.67 12.14 -1.32
CA MET A 5 10.62 11.73 -2.36
C MET A 5 10.53 12.74 -3.52
N ASN A 6 11.63 13.46 -3.73
CA ASN A 6 11.71 14.42 -4.83
C ASN A 6 11.90 13.68 -6.16
N ASN A 7 11.26 14.18 -7.20
CA ASN A 7 11.40 13.64 -8.56
C ASN A 7 10.98 12.17 -8.72
N PHE A 8 10.15 11.65 -7.80
CA PHE A 8 9.57 10.34 -8.01
C PHE A 8 8.57 10.44 -9.16
N SER A 9 8.81 9.67 -10.22
CA SER A 9 8.13 9.88 -11.51
C SER A 9 6.73 9.26 -11.58
N LYS A 10 6.34 8.45 -10.60
CA LYS A 10 5.11 7.66 -10.67
C LYS A 10 4.16 7.95 -9.53
N ASN A 11 2.89 8.13 -9.85
CA ASN A 11 1.80 8.13 -8.87
C ASN A 11 1.31 6.71 -8.60
N ASP A 12 1.41 5.84 -9.60
CA ASP A 12 0.97 4.44 -9.52
C ASP A 12 2.15 3.53 -9.84
N ILE A 13 2.24 2.41 -9.14
CA ILE A 13 3.26 1.38 -9.39
C ILE A 13 2.54 0.16 -9.96
N ILE A 14 2.61 0.00 -11.28
CA ILE A 14 1.96 -1.11 -11.99
C ILE A 14 2.96 -2.22 -12.31
N SER A 15 4.17 -1.85 -12.74
CA SER A 15 5.21 -2.80 -13.11
C SER A 15 6.57 -2.26 -12.69
N ILE A 16 7.46 -3.16 -12.32
CA ILE A 16 8.85 -2.80 -12.04
C ILE A 16 9.52 -2.12 -13.24
N ARG A 17 9.06 -2.43 -14.46
CA ARG A 17 9.60 -1.84 -15.70
C ARG A 17 9.32 -0.35 -15.81
N ASP A 18 8.31 0.15 -15.08
CA ASP A 18 7.95 1.57 -15.10
C ASP A 18 8.83 2.39 -14.16
N LEU A 19 9.59 1.74 -13.30
CA LEU A 19 10.45 2.40 -12.33
C LEU A 19 11.86 2.58 -12.90
N SER A 20 12.38 3.81 -12.83
CA SER A 20 13.75 4.08 -13.17
C SER A 20 14.69 3.61 -12.06
N LYS A 21 15.99 3.56 -12.38
CA LYS A 21 17.00 3.30 -11.34
C LYS A 21 16.94 4.35 -10.23
N ASP A 22 16.73 5.61 -10.58
CA ASP A 22 16.58 6.69 -9.60
C ASP A 22 15.37 6.49 -8.71
N ASP A 23 14.23 6.07 -9.28
CA ASP A 23 13.03 5.75 -8.50
C ASP A 23 13.33 4.66 -7.47
N LEU A 24 14.03 3.60 -7.86
CA LEU A 24 14.41 2.51 -6.95
C LEU A 24 15.36 2.99 -5.86
N GLU A 25 16.33 3.81 -6.19
CA GLU A 25 17.25 4.37 -5.21
C GLU A 25 16.53 5.25 -4.19
N GLN A 26 15.53 6.03 -4.62
CA GLN A 26 14.71 6.81 -3.72
C GLN A 26 13.90 5.93 -2.77
N ILE A 27 13.33 4.83 -3.26
CA ILE A 27 12.59 3.88 -2.42
C ILE A 27 13.51 3.27 -1.36
N TYR A 28 14.72 2.84 -1.75
CA TYR A 28 15.68 2.27 -0.81
C TYR A 28 16.14 3.29 0.23
N SER A 29 16.42 4.51 -0.19
CA SER A 29 16.82 5.59 0.70
C SER A 29 15.71 5.90 1.71
N LYS A 30 14.47 5.97 1.25
CA LYS A 30 13.31 6.21 2.11
C LYS A 30 13.10 5.06 3.09
N THR A 31 13.28 3.83 2.65
CA THR A 31 13.19 2.64 3.50
C THR A 31 14.21 2.71 4.64
N ASN A 32 15.45 3.03 4.32
CA ASN A 32 16.50 3.15 5.33
C ASN A 32 16.20 4.28 6.32
N GLU A 33 15.71 5.41 5.84
CA GLU A 33 15.30 6.52 6.70
C GLU A 33 14.21 6.08 7.70
N ILE A 34 13.21 5.35 7.23
CA ILE A 34 12.12 4.86 8.08
C ILE A 34 12.64 3.83 9.09
N MET A 35 13.56 2.98 8.70
CA MET A 35 14.16 1.98 9.60
C MET A 35 14.93 2.62 10.76
N GLU A 36 15.49 3.80 10.55
CA GLU A 36 16.21 4.54 11.58
C GLU A 36 15.29 5.28 12.57
N MET A 37 14.00 5.40 12.25
CA MET A 37 13.04 6.08 13.11
C MET A 37 12.65 5.23 14.31
N ASP A 38 12.27 5.88 15.41
CA ASP A 38 11.60 5.20 16.51
C ASP A 38 10.12 4.93 16.19
N ALA A 39 9.46 4.18 17.05
CA ALA A 39 8.07 3.77 16.83
C ALA A 39 7.12 4.97 16.77
N ASP A 40 7.35 6.00 17.57
CA ASP A 40 6.47 7.17 17.57
C ASP A 40 6.61 7.98 16.29
N GLN A 41 7.82 8.14 15.79
CA GLN A 41 8.08 8.80 14.51
C GLN A 41 7.44 8.04 13.36
N ARG A 42 7.54 6.70 13.35
CA ARG A 42 6.94 5.88 12.29
C ARG A 42 5.43 6.02 12.24
N ARG A 43 4.76 6.07 13.40
CA ARG A 43 3.31 6.18 13.46
C ARG A 43 2.74 7.47 12.90
N GLU A 44 3.55 8.48 12.71
CA GLU A 44 3.11 9.74 12.10
C GLU A 44 3.09 9.69 10.58
N ILE A 45 3.83 8.76 9.96
CA ILE A 45 4.01 8.74 8.49
C ILE A 45 2.69 8.53 7.76
N ALA A 46 1.89 7.54 8.15
CA ALA A 46 0.63 7.22 7.51
C ALA A 46 -0.58 7.53 8.38
N ARG A 47 -0.41 8.40 9.36
CA ARG A 47 -1.50 8.81 10.25
C ARG A 47 -2.68 9.36 9.46
N GLY A 48 -3.87 8.83 9.72
CA GLY A 48 -5.08 9.22 9.00
C GLY A 48 -5.20 8.64 7.59
N LYS A 49 -4.27 7.81 7.17
CA LYS A 49 -4.30 7.14 5.87
C LYS A 49 -4.88 5.74 5.99
N THR A 50 -5.56 5.32 4.95
CA THR A 50 -6.15 3.99 4.87
C THR A 50 -5.69 3.30 3.59
N LEU A 51 -5.18 2.08 3.74
CA LEU A 51 -4.80 1.23 2.62
C LEU A 51 -5.96 0.29 2.29
N GLY A 52 -6.50 0.38 1.09
CA GLY A 52 -7.40 -0.63 0.55
C GLY A 52 -6.63 -1.69 -0.21
N TYR A 53 -6.92 -2.97 0.01
CA TYR A 53 -6.27 -4.04 -0.71
C TYR A 53 -7.28 -5.02 -1.33
N LEU A 54 -6.88 -5.62 -2.44
CA LEU A 54 -7.66 -6.64 -3.15
C LEU A 54 -6.72 -7.76 -3.55
N PHE A 55 -6.92 -8.94 -2.97
CA PHE A 55 -6.15 -10.14 -3.28
C PHE A 55 -7.10 -11.24 -3.71
N PHE A 56 -7.04 -11.62 -4.99
CA PHE A 56 -7.88 -12.67 -5.56
C PHE A 56 -7.15 -14.01 -5.69
N GLU A 57 -5.87 -14.03 -5.36
CA GLU A 57 -5.05 -15.24 -5.31
C GLU A 57 -4.47 -15.40 -3.90
N PRO A 58 -4.15 -16.63 -3.47
CA PRO A 58 -3.48 -16.83 -2.19
C PRO A 58 -2.16 -16.07 -2.13
N SER A 59 -2.12 -15.03 -1.33
CA SER A 59 -0.96 -14.15 -1.17
C SER A 59 -0.81 -13.74 0.28
N THR A 60 -0.83 -14.71 1.18
CA THR A 60 -0.86 -14.46 2.61
C THR A 60 0.30 -13.59 3.08
N ARG A 61 1.51 -13.91 2.68
CA ARG A 61 2.70 -13.15 3.12
C ARG A 61 2.67 -11.72 2.62
N THR A 62 2.33 -11.51 1.36
CA THR A 62 2.26 -10.17 0.76
C THR A 62 1.20 -9.34 1.47
N ARG A 63 0.00 -9.90 1.63
CA ARG A 63 -1.09 -9.21 2.32
C ARG A 63 -0.71 -8.83 3.74
N LEU A 64 -0.19 -9.77 4.51
CA LEU A 64 0.19 -9.54 5.90
C LEU A 64 1.33 -8.52 6.03
N SER A 65 2.29 -8.54 5.11
CA SER A 65 3.39 -7.57 5.15
C SER A 65 2.91 -6.14 4.90
N PHE A 66 2.00 -5.94 3.96
CA PHE A 66 1.41 -4.61 3.72
C PHE A 66 0.54 -4.17 4.89
N GLN A 67 -0.27 -5.05 5.45
CA GLN A 67 -1.08 -4.73 6.63
C GLN A 67 -0.21 -4.34 7.82
N SER A 68 0.83 -5.13 8.09
CA SER A 68 1.76 -4.86 9.18
C SER A 68 2.49 -3.54 8.98
N ALA A 69 2.98 -3.28 7.78
CA ALA A 69 3.66 -2.03 7.47
C ALA A 69 2.74 -0.84 7.70
N MET A 70 1.51 -0.91 7.23
CA MET A 70 0.54 0.16 7.39
C MET A 70 0.23 0.44 8.86
N ALA A 71 0.06 -0.61 9.66
CA ALA A 71 -0.16 -0.48 11.10
C ALA A 71 1.03 0.18 11.80
N LEU A 72 2.25 -0.24 11.47
CA LEU A 72 3.47 0.33 12.05
C LEU A 72 3.67 1.80 11.69
N LEU A 73 3.18 2.22 10.54
CA LEU A 73 3.26 3.60 10.06
C LEU A 73 2.10 4.48 10.58
N GLY A 74 1.20 3.93 11.37
CA GLY A 74 0.10 4.66 11.98
C GLY A 74 -1.17 4.74 11.17
N GLY A 75 -1.23 4.01 10.07
CA GLY A 75 -2.42 3.93 9.22
C GLY A 75 -3.31 2.73 9.55
N THR A 76 -4.35 2.58 8.77
CA THR A 76 -5.26 1.45 8.83
C THR A 76 -5.32 0.74 7.49
N SER A 77 -5.86 -0.46 7.47
CA SER A 77 -6.05 -1.18 6.22
C SER A 77 -7.35 -1.96 6.24
N PHE A 78 -7.92 -2.17 5.06
CA PHE A 78 -9.10 -2.99 4.86
C PHE A 78 -9.08 -3.58 3.45
N GLY A 79 -9.80 -4.65 3.24
CA GLY A 79 -9.88 -5.18 1.89
C GLY A 79 -10.38 -6.61 1.81
N ILE A 80 -10.20 -7.19 0.64
CA ILE A 80 -10.67 -8.51 0.28
C ILE A 80 -9.47 -9.40 0.00
N ALA A 81 -9.41 -10.53 0.70
CA ALA A 81 -8.33 -11.51 0.55
C ALA A 81 -8.78 -12.81 -0.12
N ASP A 82 -10.07 -12.93 -0.42
CA ASP A 82 -10.65 -14.12 -1.04
C ASP A 82 -11.86 -13.71 -1.89
N ALA A 83 -11.74 -13.88 -3.21
CA ALA A 83 -12.80 -13.55 -4.15
C ALA A 83 -14.07 -14.39 -3.95
N THR A 84 -13.97 -15.58 -3.34
CA THR A 84 -15.13 -16.46 -3.14
C THR A 84 -16.13 -15.91 -2.15
N SER A 85 -15.71 -15.03 -1.26
CA SER A 85 -16.56 -14.39 -0.25
C SER A 85 -16.91 -12.95 -0.57
N SER A 86 -16.58 -12.46 -1.76
CA SER A 86 -16.75 -11.08 -2.16
C SER A 86 -17.89 -10.87 -3.16
N SER A 87 -18.28 -9.61 -3.35
CA SER A 87 -19.25 -9.20 -4.36
C SER A 87 -18.79 -9.51 -5.79
N VAL A 88 -17.50 -9.65 -6.02
CA VAL A 88 -16.97 -10.03 -7.34
C VAL A 88 -17.51 -11.39 -7.76
N GLN A 89 -17.57 -12.35 -6.85
CA GLN A 89 -18.15 -13.67 -7.12
C GLN A 89 -19.65 -13.60 -7.40
N LYS A 90 -20.32 -12.60 -6.82
CA LYS A 90 -21.77 -12.38 -7.03
C LYS A 90 -22.08 -11.60 -8.31
N GLY A 91 -21.08 -11.31 -9.14
CA GLY A 91 -21.26 -10.63 -10.41
C GLY A 91 -20.92 -9.14 -10.41
N GLU A 92 -20.48 -8.58 -9.28
CA GLU A 92 -19.96 -7.22 -9.26
C GLU A 92 -18.66 -7.15 -10.03
N SER A 93 -18.48 -6.13 -10.89
CA SER A 93 -17.24 -5.97 -11.63
C SER A 93 -16.10 -5.51 -10.70
N LEU A 94 -14.85 -5.87 -11.07
CA LEU A 94 -13.68 -5.41 -10.35
C LEU A 94 -13.60 -3.88 -10.31
N ALA A 95 -13.92 -3.23 -11.42
CA ALA A 95 -13.93 -1.78 -11.50
C ALA A 95 -14.92 -1.15 -10.51
N ASP A 96 -16.11 -1.74 -10.36
CA ASP A 96 -17.09 -1.26 -9.39
C ASP A 96 -16.64 -1.48 -7.96
N THR A 97 -16.04 -2.62 -7.66
CA THR A 97 -15.45 -2.88 -6.34
C THR A 97 -14.39 -1.84 -5.98
N VAL A 98 -13.49 -1.53 -6.91
CA VAL A 98 -12.45 -0.51 -6.70
C VAL A 98 -13.07 0.86 -6.47
N ARG A 99 -14.10 1.24 -7.22
CA ARG A 99 -14.80 2.52 -7.04
C ARG A 99 -15.40 2.65 -5.64
N ILE A 100 -16.04 1.59 -5.16
CA ILE A 100 -16.63 1.59 -3.82
C ILE A 100 -15.53 1.74 -2.77
N MET A 101 -14.45 0.98 -2.88
CA MET A 101 -13.33 1.07 -1.96
C MET A 101 -12.70 2.46 -1.94
N SER A 102 -12.58 3.11 -3.08
CA SER A 102 -11.96 4.44 -3.18
C SER A 102 -12.78 5.52 -2.45
N GLY A 103 -14.07 5.26 -2.19
CA GLY A 103 -14.91 6.15 -1.40
C GLY A 103 -14.71 6.03 0.10
N TYR A 104 -14.02 5.02 0.53
CA TYR A 104 -13.71 4.79 1.94
C TYR A 104 -12.34 5.33 2.26
#